data_cbce6a50f87db1a22c44b3cce1d68f77
#
_entry.id   cbce6a50f87db1a22c44b3cce1d68f77
#
_cell.length_a   1.000
_cell.length_b   1.000
_cell.length_c   1.000
_cell.angle_alpha   90.00
_cell.angle_beta   90.00
_cell.angle_gamma   90.00
#
_symmetry.space_group_name_H-M   'P 1'
#
loop_
_entity.id
_entity.type
_entity.pdbx_description
1 polymer ?
#
loop_
_entity_poly.entity_id
_entity_poly.type
_entity_poly.pdbx_seq_one_letter_code
_entity_poly.pdbx_strand_id
1 'polypeptide(L)'
;MKFYFIRHAPTFANRSGLMVNGYENADIECHDKPDDWEDLVGRYIPEDARRVIVSSPTRRCLSTSKMLFGRYPDEVTDALGEFDCKNLGHNKFWEITEAEFNKLVFLPSSTMAKRATEILTDMGNLIKAEHGTDSVVAISHGMLIRYMYHFTAGNPDISAYDIINSKGFKFSNLDVLKVDTESNLAAVAYHYSQPKERK
;
A
#
# COMPACT_ATOMS: atom_id res chain seq x y z
N MET A 1 6.97 15.79 -6.19
CA MET A 1 6.76 15.03 -4.93
C MET A 1 7.05 13.55 -5.13
N LYS A 2 7.79 12.92 -4.22
CA LYS A 2 8.11 11.49 -4.30
C LYS A 2 7.44 10.74 -3.16
N PHE A 3 6.63 9.75 -3.50
CA PHE A 3 5.98 8.87 -2.54
C PHE A 3 6.69 7.52 -2.51
N TYR A 4 6.97 7.01 -1.32
CA TYR A 4 7.45 5.67 -1.08
C TYR A 4 6.36 4.88 -0.38
N PHE A 5 5.50 4.24 -1.18
CA PHE A 5 4.40 3.43 -0.66
C PHE A 5 4.92 2.10 -0.16
N ILE A 6 4.64 1.80 1.10
CA ILE A 6 4.95 0.51 1.72
C ILE A 6 3.64 -0.21 2.00
N ARG A 7 3.51 -1.44 1.52
CA ARG A 7 2.40 -2.28 1.93
C ARG A 7 2.62 -2.73 3.37
N HIS A 8 1.57 -2.63 4.20
CA HIS A 8 1.64 -3.08 5.60
C HIS A 8 2.25 -4.48 5.73
N ALA A 9 2.85 -4.77 6.88
CA ALA A 9 3.42 -6.07 7.21
C ALA A 9 2.35 -7.19 7.20
N PRO A 10 2.75 -8.47 7.06
CA PRO A 10 1.82 -9.57 7.01
C PRO A 10 0.91 -9.64 8.24
N THR A 11 -0.38 -9.90 8.00
CA THR A 11 -1.33 -10.32 9.02
C THR A 11 -1.57 -11.82 8.90
N PHE A 12 -2.14 -12.45 9.94
CA PHE A 12 -2.53 -13.86 9.89
C PHE A 12 -3.42 -14.18 8.67
N ALA A 13 -4.37 -13.30 8.35
CA ALA A 13 -5.22 -13.48 7.18
C ALA A 13 -4.42 -13.46 5.86
N ASN A 14 -3.42 -12.59 5.74
CA ASN A 14 -2.55 -12.57 4.56
C ASN A 14 -1.80 -13.89 4.37
N ARG A 15 -1.25 -14.47 5.45
CA ARG A 15 -0.57 -15.77 5.39
C ARG A 15 -1.54 -16.90 5.03
N SER A 16 -2.77 -16.84 5.51
CA SER A 16 -3.82 -17.80 5.18
C SER A 16 -4.41 -17.60 3.78
N GLY A 17 -3.95 -16.58 3.04
CA GLY A 17 -4.47 -16.24 1.71
C GLY A 17 -5.87 -15.66 1.71
N LEU A 18 -6.36 -15.21 2.87
CA LEU A 18 -7.67 -14.60 3.02
C LEU A 18 -7.61 -13.11 2.69
N MET A 19 -8.69 -12.61 2.12
CA MET A 19 -8.88 -11.17 1.94
C MET A 19 -9.22 -10.55 3.29
N VAL A 20 -8.46 -9.52 3.67
CA VAL A 20 -8.76 -8.70 4.85
C VAL A 20 -9.52 -7.47 4.37
N ASN A 21 -10.71 -7.27 4.92
CA ASN A 21 -11.48 -6.06 4.66
C ASN A 21 -10.67 -4.82 5.11
N GLY A 22 -10.82 -3.71 4.38
CA GLY A 22 -10.17 -2.44 4.70
C GLY A 22 -10.40 -1.98 6.13
N TYR A 23 -11.57 -2.27 6.70
CA TYR A 23 -11.99 -1.85 8.05
C TYR A 23 -11.76 -2.90 9.14
N GLU A 24 -11.29 -4.10 8.82
CA GLU A 24 -10.93 -5.06 9.85
C GLU A 24 -9.76 -4.54 10.70
N ASN A 25 -9.93 -4.58 12.01
CA ASN A 25 -8.92 -4.15 12.98
C ASN A 25 -7.85 -5.22 13.20
N ALA A 26 -7.41 -5.87 12.13
CA ALA A 26 -6.37 -6.87 12.16
C ALA A 26 -5.00 -6.22 12.39
N ASP A 27 -4.22 -6.78 13.30
CA ASP A 27 -2.83 -6.38 13.53
C ASP A 27 -1.87 -7.20 12.67
N ILE A 28 -0.63 -6.76 12.61
CA ILE A 28 0.47 -7.51 12.00
C ILE A 28 0.81 -8.73 12.86
N GLU A 29 1.30 -9.78 12.21
CA GLU A 29 1.58 -11.04 12.87
C GLU A 29 2.92 -11.04 13.64
N CYS A 30 3.90 -10.30 13.12
CA CYS A 30 5.21 -10.15 13.71
C CYS A 30 5.52 -8.66 13.90
N HIS A 31 5.91 -8.29 15.11
CA HIS A 31 6.29 -6.92 15.47
C HIS A 31 7.80 -6.71 15.45
N ASP A 32 8.56 -7.75 15.14
CA ASP A 32 10.02 -7.65 14.99
C ASP A 32 10.36 -7.10 13.60
N LYS A 33 11.27 -6.13 13.59
CA LYS A 33 11.79 -5.58 12.35
C LYS A 33 12.57 -6.68 11.60
N PRO A 34 12.39 -6.82 10.27
CA PRO A 34 13.23 -7.72 9.48
C PRO A 34 14.72 -7.37 9.65
N ASP A 35 15.58 -8.37 9.81
CA ASP A 35 17.00 -8.19 10.10
C ASP A 35 17.74 -7.33 9.07
N ASP A 36 17.34 -7.46 7.79
CA ASP A 36 17.90 -6.74 6.66
C ASP A 36 17.22 -5.40 6.37
N TRP A 37 16.21 -5.00 7.17
CA TRP A 37 15.38 -3.83 6.89
C TRP A 37 16.19 -2.52 6.84
N GLU A 38 17.13 -2.31 7.75
CA GLU A 38 17.95 -1.09 7.78
C GLU A 38 18.78 -0.93 6.51
N ASP A 39 19.40 -2.02 6.04
CA ASP A 39 20.18 -2.04 4.81
C ASP A 39 19.31 -1.78 3.58
N LEU A 40 18.09 -2.32 3.59
CA LEU A 40 17.11 -2.18 2.50
C LEU A 40 16.51 -0.78 2.45
N VAL A 41 16.05 -0.28 3.60
CA VAL A 41 15.48 1.08 3.71
C VAL A 41 16.52 2.12 3.29
N GLY A 42 17.75 2.00 3.76
CA GLY A 42 18.82 2.92 3.41
C GLY A 42 19.13 2.99 1.90
N ARG A 43 18.90 1.89 1.17
CA ARG A 43 19.12 1.84 -0.29
C ARG A 43 17.97 2.41 -1.11
N TYR A 44 16.73 2.20 -0.69
CA TYR A 44 15.55 2.43 -1.52
C TYR A 44 14.68 3.58 -1.05
N ILE A 45 14.74 3.95 0.24
CA ILE A 45 13.99 5.06 0.82
C ILE A 45 14.99 6.07 1.38
N PRO A 46 15.19 7.21 0.73
CA PRO A 46 16.11 8.24 1.20
C PRO A 46 15.77 8.73 2.61
N GLU A 47 16.77 9.24 3.32
CA GLU A 47 16.60 9.71 4.70
C GLU A 47 15.59 10.85 4.81
N ASP A 48 15.58 11.76 3.85
CA ASP A 48 14.62 12.86 3.80
C ASP A 48 13.17 12.37 3.69
N ALA A 49 12.91 11.32 2.91
CA ALA A 49 11.58 10.71 2.80
C ALA A 49 11.12 10.05 4.11
N ARG A 50 12.06 9.56 4.92
CA ARG A 50 11.76 8.92 6.21
C ARG A 50 11.45 9.92 7.33
N ARG A 51 11.65 11.22 7.10
CA ARG A 51 11.34 12.29 8.07
C ARG A 51 9.84 12.40 8.29
N VAL A 52 9.05 12.20 7.24
CA VAL A 52 7.60 12.26 7.31
C VAL A 52 7.01 10.91 6.92
N ILE A 53 6.22 10.34 7.80
CA ILE A 53 5.50 9.08 7.59
C ILE A 53 4.02 9.37 7.65
N VAL A 54 3.30 9.09 6.57
CA VAL A 54 1.84 9.10 6.53
C VAL A 54 1.30 7.68 6.47
N SER A 55 0.13 7.43 7.04
CA SER A 55 -0.41 6.08 7.13
C SER A 55 -1.92 6.01 7.00
N SER A 56 -2.40 4.88 6.50
CA SER A 56 -3.78 4.45 6.73
C SER A 56 -4.07 4.32 8.22
N PRO A 57 -5.30 4.63 8.70
CA PRO A 57 -5.68 4.52 10.11
C PRO A 57 -5.79 3.08 10.62
N THR A 58 -5.65 2.09 9.75
CA THR A 58 -5.79 0.69 10.16
C THR A 58 -4.66 0.24 11.07
N ARG A 59 -4.98 -0.58 12.07
CA ARG A 59 -4.01 -1.07 13.07
C ARG A 59 -2.78 -1.71 12.42
N ARG A 60 -2.96 -2.52 11.38
CA ARG A 60 -1.85 -3.14 10.64
C ARG A 60 -0.89 -2.14 10.01
N CYS A 61 -1.38 -1.00 9.53
CA CYS A 61 -0.52 0.07 8.98
C CYS A 61 0.21 0.84 10.09
N LEU A 62 -0.48 1.18 11.17
CA LEU A 62 0.10 1.85 12.33
C LEU A 62 1.18 0.97 12.99
N SER A 63 0.90 -0.31 13.19
CA SER A 63 1.87 -1.27 13.74
C SER A 63 3.07 -1.47 12.81
N THR A 64 2.85 -1.44 11.47
CA THR A 64 3.94 -1.49 10.50
C THR A 64 4.86 -0.28 10.64
N SER A 65 4.33 0.94 10.79
CA SER A 65 5.14 2.14 11.04
C SER A 65 6.00 1.96 12.29
N LYS A 66 5.38 1.54 13.39
CA LYS A 66 6.09 1.31 14.66
C LYS A 66 7.18 0.26 14.53
N MET A 67 6.89 -0.84 13.83
CA MET A 67 7.85 -1.93 13.60
C MET A 67 9.05 -1.46 12.76
N LEU A 68 8.80 -0.80 11.62
CA LEU A 68 9.85 -0.46 10.66
C LEU A 68 10.68 0.75 11.07
N PHE A 69 10.05 1.78 11.62
CA PHE A 69 10.66 3.08 11.88
C PHE A 69 10.80 3.41 13.38
N GLY A 70 10.37 2.49 14.27
CA GLY A 70 10.43 2.72 15.72
C GLY A 70 9.42 3.73 16.26
N ARG A 71 8.59 4.35 15.40
CA ARG A 71 7.63 5.40 15.74
C ARG A 71 6.30 5.23 15.00
N TYR A 72 5.26 5.84 15.54
CA TYR A 72 3.98 5.96 14.83
C TYR A 72 4.09 6.98 13.69
N PRO A 73 3.19 6.93 12.69
CA PRO A 73 3.18 7.91 11.61
C PRO A 73 2.96 9.34 12.14
N ASP A 74 3.47 10.33 11.43
CA ASP A 74 3.28 11.74 11.73
C ASP A 74 1.86 12.18 11.35
N GLU A 75 1.34 11.61 10.25
CA GLU A 75 -0.01 11.87 9.75
C GLU A 75 -0.77 10.57 9.51
N VAL A 76 -2.08 10.60 9.79
CA VAL A 76 -3.00 9.47 9.56
C VAL A 76 -4.16 9.93 8.70
N THR A 77 -4.42 9.25 7.60
CA THR A 77 -5.48 9.65 6.65
C THR A 77 -6.24 8.45 6.07
N ASP A 78 -7.56 8.59 5.97
CA ASP A 78 -8.43 7.62 5.30
C ASP A 78 -8.15 7.50 3.80
N ALA A 79 -7.55 8.51 3.18
CA ALA A 79 -7.16 8.46 1.77
C ALA A 79 -6.21 7.28 1.48
N LEU A 80 -5.37 6.88 2.44
CA LEU A 80 -4.49 5.72 2.36
C LEU A 80 -5.15 4.41 2.77
N GLY A 81 -6.43 4.40 3.11
CA GLY A 81 -7.20 3.20 3.44
C GLY A 81 -7.34 2.24 2.27
N GLU A 82 -7.55 0.95 2.54
CA GLU A 82 -7.85 -0.03 1.50
C GLU A 82 -9.21 0.26 0.85
N PHE A 83 -9.38 -0.13 -0.39
CA PHE A 83 -10.69 -0.09 -1.02
C PHE A 83 -11.66 -1.03 -0.28
N ASP A 84 -12.92 -0.59 -0.20
CA ASP A 84 -13.95 -1.34 0.52
C ASP A 84 -14.38 -2.58 -0.27
N CYS A 85 -14.02 -3.73 0.27
CA CYS A 85 -14.39 -5.04 -0.26
C CYS A 85 -15.23 -5.84 0.75
N LYS A 86 -16.09 -5.18 1.52
CA LYS A 86 -16.90 -5.78 2.61
C LYS A 86 -17.63 -7.05 2.23
N ASN A 87 -18.13 -7.09 1.00
CA ASN A 87 -18.96 -8.19 0.54
C ASN A 87 -18.16 -9.43 0.10
N LEU A 88 -16.82 -9.32 0.00
CA LEU A 88 -15.99 -10.46 -0.40
C LEU A 88 -15.79 -11.48 0.73
N GLY A 89 -16.05 -11.09 1.98
CA GLY A 89 -15.85 -11.98 3.13
C GLY A 89 -14.40 -12.45 3.25
N HIS A 90 -14.21 -13.60 3.87
CA HIS A 90 -12.89 -14.25 4.01
C HIS A 90 -12.58 -15.21 2.85
N ASN A 91 -13.07 -14.90 1.65
CA ASN A 91 -12.79 -15.72 0.47
C ASN A 91 -11.33 -15.54 0.01
N LYS A 92 -10.75 -16.62 -0.50
CA LYS A 92 -9.45 -16.56 -1.16
C LYS A 92 -9.64 -15.92 -2.52
N PHE A 93 -8.85 -14.89 -2.86
CA PHE A 93 -9.08 -14.14 -4.11
C PHE A 93 -8.89 -14.97 -5.37
N TRP A 94 -8.13 -16.07 -5.34
CA TRP A 94 -7.97 -16.95 -6.50
C TRP A 94 -9.14 -17.89 -6.73
N GLU A 95 -10.12 -17.89 -5.82
CA GLU A 95 -11.33 -18.71 -5.91
C GLU A 95 -12.53 -17.91 -6.43
N ILE A 96 -12.39 -16.59 -6.59
CA ILE A 96 -13.48 -15.70 -7.00
C ILE A 96 -13.38 -15.43 -8.50
N THR A 97 -14.46 -15.70 -9.24
CA THR A 97 -14.56 -15.33 -10.65
C THR A 97 -14.78 -13.81 -10.81
N GLU A 98 -14.46 -13.26 -11.98
CA GLU A 98 -14.72 -11.86 -12.30
C GLU A 98 -16.20 -11.48 -12.12
N ALA A 99 -17.10 -12.33 -12.56
CA ALA A 99 -18.55 -12.09 -12.44
C ALA A 99 -19.02 -12.03 -10.98
N GLU A 100 -18.46 -12.87 -10.11
CA GLU A 100 -18.74 -12.84 -8.67
C GLU A 100 -18.11 -11.61 -8.02
N PHE A 101 -16.87 -11.30 -8.36
CA PHE A 101 -16.20 -10.11 -7.85
C PHE A 101 -16.98 -8.84 -8.16
N ASN A 102 -17.37 -8.64 -9.42
CA ASN A 102 -18.11 -7.46 -9.86
C ASN A 102 -19.53 -7.34 -9.24
N LYS A 103 -20.11 -8.46 -8.78
CA LYS A 103 -21.37 -8.43 -8.01
C LYS A 103 -21.17 -8.02 -6.56
N LEU A 104 -20.01 -8.36 -5.98
CA LEU A 104 -19.72 -8.14 -4.56
C LEU A 104 -19.01 -6.81 -4.31
N VAL A 105 -18.24 -6.35 -5.29
CA VAL A 105 -17.44 -5.13 -5.18
C VAL A 105 -17.87 -4.15 -6.27
N PHE A 106 -18.59 -3.12 -5.87
CA PHE A 106 -18.85 -1.98 -6.74
C PHE A 106 -17.81 -0.90 -6.48
N LEU A 107 -16.75 -0.91 -7.29
CA LEU A 107 -15.66 0.06 -7.19
C LEU A 107 -15.38 0.67 -8.58
N PRO A 108 -16.07 1.75 -8.95
CA PRO A 108 -15.83 2.42 -10.22
C PRO A 108 -14.39 2.92 -10.34
N SER A 109 -13.79 2.78 -11.52
CA SER A 109 -12.45 3.32 -11.82
C SER A 109 -12.37 4.82 -11.55
N SER A 110 -13.44 5.57 -11.78
CA SER A 110 -13.52 7.00 -11.44
C SER A 110 -13.31 7.30 -9.95
N THR A 111 -13.82 6.44 -9.07
CA THR A 111 -13.62 6.57 -7.61
C THR A 111 -12.16 6.29 -7.23
N MET A 112 -11.56 5.28 -7.85
CA MET A 112 -10.14 4.97 -7.64
C MET A 112 -9.25 6.09 -8.17
N ALA A 113 -9.53 6.61 -9.37
CA ALA A 113 -8.78 7.71 -9.99
C ALA A 113 -8.86 8.99 -9.15
N LYS A 114 -10.07 9.33 -8.66
CA LYS A 114 -10.25 10.47 -7.75
C LYS A 114 -9.37 10.33 -6.51
N ARG A 115 -9.38 9.18 -5.83
CA ARG A 115 -8.55 8.93 -4.65
C ARG A 115 -7.04 8.99 -4.97
N ALA A 116 -6.61 8.44 -6.10
CA ALA A 116 -5.21 8.55 -6.51
C ALA A 116 -4.78 10.00 -6.71
N THR A 117 -5.63 10.82 -7.34
CA THR A 117 -5.39 12.26 -7.51
C THR A 117 -5.32 12.96 -6.15
N GLU A 118 -6.26 12.71 -5.23
CA GLU A 118 -6.25 13.27 -3.86
C GLU A 118 -4.94 12.92 -3.13
N ILE A 119 -4.47 11.67 -3.23
CA ILE A 119 -3.20 11.28 -2.61
C ILE A 119 -2.01 11.99 -3.26
N LEU A 120 -1.88 11.91 -4.57
CA LEU A 120 -0.66 12.39 -5.26
C LEU A 120 -0.59 13.92 -5.32
N THR A 121 -1.72 14.60 -5.36
CA THR A 121 -1.79 16.05 -5.50
C THR A 121 -2.09 16.73 -4.17
N ASP A 122 -3.24 16.46 -3.57
CA ASP A 122 -3.71 17.24 -2.41
C ASP A 122 -2.90 16.91 -1.16
N MET A 123 -2.74 15.61 -0.85
CA MET A 123 -1.92 15.18 0.26
C MET A 123 -0.44 15.54 0.04
N GLY A 124 0.07 15.42 -1.19
CA GLY A 124 1.44 15.81 -1.53
C GLY A 124 1.70 17.30 -1.30
N ASN A 125 0.78 18.17 -1.72
CA ASN A 125 0.87 19.60 -1.50
C ASN A 125 0.79 19.96 -0.01
N LEU A 126 -0.08 19.30 0.75
CA LEU A 126 -0.22 19.50 2.19
C LEU A 126 1.09 19.14 2.93
N ILE A 127 1.64 17.96 2.64
CA ILE A 127 2.92 17.51 3.23
C ILE A 127 4.04 18.48 2.91
N LYS A 128 4.13 18.95 1.67
CA LYS A 128 5.14 19.93 1.27
C LYS A 128 4.98 21.24 2.02
N ALA A 129 3.75 21.70 2.21
CA ALA A 129 3.46 22.95 2.93
C ALA A 129 3.75 22.85 4.43
N GLU A 130 3.40 21.74 5.07
CA GLU A 130 3.50 21.58 6.53
C GLU A 130 4.89 21.11 6.99
N HIS A 131 5.51 20.24 6.20
CA HIS A 131 6.79 19.60 6.58
C HIS A 131 7.99 20.05 5.75
N GLY A 132 7.78 20.84 4.69
CA GLY A 132 8.87 21.37 3.85
C GLY A 132 9.66 20.30 3.10
N THR A 133 9.05 19.12 2.83
CA THR A 133 9.70 18.01 2.13
C THR A 133 9.07 17.73 0.78
N ASP A 134 9.88 17.28 -0.17
CA ASP A 134 9.44 16.81 -1.49
C ASP A 134 9.37 15.26 -1.57
N SER A 135 9.52 14.58 -0.43
CA SER A 135 9.44 13.12 -0.37
C SER A 135 8.85 12.62 0.93
N VAL A 136 8.12 11.50 0.90
CA VAL A 136 7.35 10.97 2.03
C VAL A 136 7.23 9.44 1.96
N VAL A 137 7.21 8.80 3.12
CA VAL A 137 6.81 7.39 3.26
C VAL A 137 5.31 7.33 3.47
N ALA A 138 4.62 6.49 2.69
CA ALA A 138 3.18 6.26 2.81
C ALA A 138 2.90 4.78 3.09
N ILE A 139 2.36 4.44 4.27
CA ILE A 139 2.05 3.06 4.64
C ILE A 139 0.58 2.78 4.34
N SER A 140 0.34 1.80 3.49
CA SER A 140 -0.97 1.53 2.95
C SER A 140 -1.18 0.03 2.62
N HIS A 141 -2.06 -0.27 1.69
CA HIS A 141 -2.61 -1.59 1.40
C HIS A 141 -2.33 -2.04 -0.03
N GLY A 142 -2.48 -3.34 -0.24
CA GLY A 142 -2.08 -3.98 -1.47
C GLY A 142 -2.84 -3.51 -2.72
N MET A 143 -4.15 -3.34 -2.61
CA MET A 143 -4.98 -2.97 -3.74
C MET A 143 -4.79 -1.50 -4.12
N LEU A 144 -4.78 -0.60 -3.13
CA LEU A 144 -4.53 0.82 -3.36
C LEU A 144 -3.15 1.04 -4.01
N ILE A 145 -2.09 0.44 -3.47
CA ILE A 145 -0.74 0.63 -4.00
C ILE A 145 -0.61 0.09 -5.44
N ARG A 146 -1.23 -1.06 -5.73
CA ARG A 146 -1.28 -1.58 -7.11
C ARG A 146 -2.02 -0.62 -8.04
N TYR A 147 -3.11 -0.04 -7.58
CA TYR A 147 -3.81 0.97 -8.37
C TYR A 147 -2.94 2.20 -8.62
N MET A 148 -2.21 2.70 -7.62
CA MET A 148 -1.28 3.83 -7.78
C MET A 148 -0.25 3.57 -8.89
N TYR A 149 0.27 2.33 -8.96
CA TYR A 149 1.16 1.93 -10.05
C TYR A 149 0.48 2.06 -11.42
N HIS A 150 -0.70 1.46 -11.59
CA HIS A 150 -1.41 1.50 -12.86
C HIS A 150 -1.85 2.91 -13.24
N PHE A 151 -2.34 3.69 -12.28
CA PHE A 151 -2.73 5.08 -12.49
C PHE A 151 -1.55 5.91 -13.00
N THR A 152 -0.40 5.82 -12.37
CA THR A 152 0.80 6.55 -12.76
C THR A 152 1.37 6.04 -14.09
N ALA A 153 1.19 4.76 -14.40
CA ALA A 153 1.58 4.18 -15.70
C ALA A 153 0.63 4.56 -16.86
N GLY A 154 -0.35 5.44 -16.62
CA GLY A 154 -1.30 5.90 -17.64
C GLY A 154 -2.48 4.96 -17.91
N ASN A 155 -2.77 4.05 -16.99
CA ASN A 155 -3.94 3.15 -17.05
C ASN A 155 -4.92 3.40 -15.88
N PRO A 156 -5.58 4.57 -15.82
CA PRO A 156 -6.50 4.91 -14.74
C PRO A 156 -7.81 4.12 -14.75
N ASP A 157 -8.16 3.53 -15.89
CA ASP A 157 -9.43 2.81 -16.10
C ASP A 157 -9.34 1.31 -15.82
N ILE A 158 -8.21 0.86 -15.28
CA ILE A 158 -8.03 -0.54 -14.89
C ILE A 158 -9.12 -0.98 -13.90
N SER A 159 -9.74 -2.14 -14.13
CA SER A 159 -10.77 -2.65 -13.24
C SER A 159 -10.18 -3.11 -11.90
N ALA A 160 -11.00 -3.05 -10.84
CA ALA A 160 -10.62 -3.58 -9.54
C ALA A 160 -10.27 -5.08 -9.60
N TYR A 161 -10.97 -5.85 -10.44
CA TYR A 161 -10.68 -7.25 -10.68
C TYR A 161 -9.30 -7.47 -11.32
N ASP A 162 -8.97 -6.69 -12.34
CA ASP A 162 -7.65 -6.77 -13.00
C ASP A 162 -6.51 -6.38 -12.08
N ILE A 163 -6.72 -5.40 -11.19
CA ILE A 163 -5.72 -5.01 -10.18
C ILE A 163 -5.38 -6.19 -9.27
N ILE A 164 -6.39 -6.94 -8.81
CA ILE A 164 -6.19 -8.09 -7.93
C ILE A 164 -5.51 -9.23 -8.68
N ASN A 165 -5.92 -9.46 -9.93
CA ASN A 165 -5.49 -10.61 -10.73
C ASN A 165 -4.36 -10.29 -11.70
N SER A 166 -3.81 -9.06 -11.69
CA SER A 166 -2.73 -8.66 -12.61
C SER A 166 -1.51 -9.59 -12.45
N LYS A 167 -1.36 -10.51 -13.41
CA LYS A 167 -0.28 -11.51 -13.41
C LYS A 167 1.11 -10.91 -13.55
N GLY A 168 1.20 -9.66 -14.00
CA GLY A 168 2.46 -8.97 -14.27
C GLY A 168 3.00 -8.13 -13.12
N PHE A 169 2.18 -7.80 -12.11
CA PHE A 169 2.56 -6.93 -11.01
C PHE A 169 2.23 -7.58 -9.66
N LYS A 170 3.23 -8.31 -9.13
CA LYS A 170 3.14 -8.86 -7.78
C LYS A 170 3.63 -7.82 -6.79
N PHE A 171 2.80 -7.46 -5.82
CA PHE A 171 3.15 -6.56 -4.75
C PHE A 171 2.82 -7.23 -3.40
N SER A 172 3.87 -7.64 -2.71
CA SER A 172 3.80 -8.38 -1.45
C SER A 172 3.79 -7.45 -0.23
N ASN A 173 3.55 -8.00 0.95
CA ASN A 173 3.72 -7.24 2.19
C ASN A 173 5.17 -6.75 2.31
N LEU A 174 5.34 -5.53 2.79
CA LEU A 174 6.62 -4.81 2.92
C LEU A 174 7.31 -4.46 1.60
N ASP A 175 6.73 -4.75 0.44
CA ASP A 175 7.23 -4.21 -0.81
C ASP A 175 7.11 -2.69 -0.84
N VAL A 176 8.03 -2.04 -1.55
CA VAL A 176 8.10 -0.58 -1.69
C VAL A 176 7.87 -0.19 -3.14
N LEU A 177 6.82 0.60 -3.38
CA LEU A 177 6.57 1.28 -4.64
C LEU A 177 7.01 2.74 -4.53
N LYS A 178 7.93 3.18 -5.38
CA LYS A 178 8.23 4.60 -5.56
C LYS A 178 7.35 5.19 -6.65
N VAL A 179 6.68 6.27 -6.34
CA VAL A 179 5.94 7.11 -7.29
C VAL A 179 6.55 8.50 -7.27
N ASP A 180 6.92 8.99 -8.44
CA ASP A 180 7.43 10.36 -8.63
C ASP A 180 6.44 11.14 -9.49
N THR A 181 5.77 12.11 -8.87
CA THR A 181 4.72 12.90 -9.54
C THR A 181 5.25 13.89 -10.56
N GLU A 182 6.53 14.30 -10.47
CA GLU A 182 7.14 15.25 -11.39
C GLU A 182 7.51 14.57 -12.71
N SER A 183 8.04 13.35 -12.64
CA SER A 183 8.38 12.56 -13.82
C SER A 183 7.25 11.65 -14.29
N ASN A 184 6.16 11.58 -13.55
CA ASN A 184 5.03 10.66 -13.76
C ASN A 184 5.49 9.20 -13.89
N LEU A 185 6.39 8.76 -13.01
CA LEU A 185 6.97 7.43 -13.01
C LEU A 185 6.60 6.68 -11.74
N ALA A 186 6.19 5.42 -11.91
CA ALA A 186 6.04 4.47 -10.83
C ALA A 186 6.97 3.27 -11.07
N ALA A 187 7.72 2.89 -10.05
CA ALA A 187 8.59 1.73 -10.09
C ALA A 187 8.60 1.00 -8.75
N VAL A 188 8.59 -0.33 -8.78
CA VAL A 188 8.86 -1.10 -7.57
C VAL A 188 10.31 -0.88 -7.19
N ALA A 189 10.50 -0.18 -6.09
CA ALA A 189 11.84 0.11 -5.57
C ALA A 189 12.42 -1.12 -4.88
N TYR A 190 11.56 -1.93 -4.25
CA TYR A 190 11.99 -3.11 -3.51
C TYR A 190 10.88 -4.16 -3.41
N HIS A 191 11.27 -5.43 -3.59
CA HIS A 191 10.46 -6.61 -3.29
C HIS A 191 11.00 -7.30 -2.04
N TYR A 192 10.20 -7.34 -0.98
CA TYR A 192 10.52 -8.08 0.22
C TYR A 192 10.30 -9.58 -0.02
N SER A 193 11.37 -10.32 -0.16
CA SER A 193 11.31 -11.78 -0.17
C SER A 193 11.32 -12.30 1.27
N GLN A 194 10.16 -12.71 1.79
CA GLN A 194 10.14 -13.39 3.09
C GLN A 194 11.15 -14.55 3.09
N PRO A 195 11.94 -14.72 4.16
CA PRO A 195 12.75 -15.91 4.32
C PRO A 195 11.82 -17.13 4.18
N LYS A 196 12.15 -18.04 3.28
CA LYS A 196 11.44 -19.32 3.20
C LYS A 196 11.59 -19.97 4.56
N GLU A 197 10.48 -20.20 5.25
CA GLU A 197 10.49 -21.00 6.48
C GLU A 197 11.28 -22.27 6.17
N ARG A 198 12.39 -22.45 6.87
CA ARG A 198 13.11 -23.73 6.83
C ARG A 198 12.15 -24.75 7.44
N LYS A 199 11.58 -25.58 6.57
CA LYS A 199 10.79 -26.77 6.99
C LYS A 199 11.69 -27.74 7.72
#